data_3ffbcd129678c1ef6f0dca3f4d2be0d1
#
_entry.id   3ffbcd129678c1ef6f0dca3f4d2be0d1
#
_cell.length_a   1.000
_cell.length_b   1.000
_cell.length_c   1.000
_cell.angle_alpha   90.00
_cell.angle_beta   90.00
_cell.angle_gamma   90.00
#
_symmetry.space_group_name_H-M   'P 1'
#
loop_
_entity.id
_entity.type
_entity.pdbx_description
1 polymer ?
#
loop_
_entity_poly.entity_id
_entity_poly.type
_entity_poly.pdbx_seq_one_letter_code
_entity_poly.pdbx_strand_id
1 'polypeptide(L)'
;KWCDDYFFLKHRNEPRGVGGLFFDDLNQYGFDDSFGLMSSIGNSFLDAYLPIVQRRKLIPWGDREREFQLYRRGRYVEFNLVYDRGTLFGLQTGGRVESILMSLPPMVRWEYDWHPPKNSPEAELYDVYLQHRDWI
;
A
#
# COMPACT_ATOMS: atom_id res chain seq x y z
N LYS A 1 -4.60 1.42 12.73
CA LYS A 1 -5.18 2.78 12.72
C LYS A 1 -4.21 3.80 12.12
N TRP A 2 -2.99 3.96 12.65
CA TRP A 2 -2.04 4.95 12.11
C TRP A 2 -1.73 4.75 10.62
N CYS A 3 -1.51 3.50 10.19
CA CYS A 3 -1.32 3.17 8.79
C CYS A 3 -2.53 3.59 7.93
N ASP A 4 -3.74 3.27 8.37
CA ASP A 4 -4.97 3.59 7.63
C ASP A 4 -5.18 5.11 7.53
N ASP A 5 -4.97 5.83 8.64
CA ASP A 5 -5.11 7.29 8.68
C ASP A 5 -4.07 8.00 7.78
N TYR A 6 -2.80 7.55 7.82
CA TYR A 6 -1.71 8.16 7.05
C TYR A 6 -1.85 7.96 5.55
N PHE A 7 -2.21 6.73 5.12
CA PHE A 7 -2.30 6.37 3.70
C PHE A 7 -3.68 6.57 3.09
N PHE A 8 -4.53 7.38 3.71
CA PHE A 8 -5.87 7.68 3.21
C PHE A 8 -5.85 8.70 2.06
N LEU A 9 -6.54 8.38 0.98
CA LEU A 9 -6.70 9.24 -0.20
C LEU A 9 -7.96 10.13 -0.03
N LYS A 10 -7.77 11.32 0.49
CA LYS A 10 -8.88 12.24 0.82
C LYS A 10 -9.76 12.58 -0.39
N HIS A 11 -9.15 12.77 -1.57
CA HIS A 11 -9.87 13.11 -2.81
C HIS A 11 -10.69 11.95 -3.38
N ARG A 12 -10.45 10.72 -2.91
CA ARG A 12 -11.21 9.52 -3.30
C ARG A 12 -12.08 8.98 -2.19
N ASN A 13 -11.92 9.50 -0.98
CA ASN A 13 -12.56 8.98 0.23
C ASN A 13 -12.33 7.45 0.41
N GLU A 14 -11.11 6.98 0.12
CA GLU A 14 -10.74 5.57 0.27
C GLU A 14 -9.29 5.41 0.76
N PRO A 15 -8.95 4.29 1.43
CA PRO A 15 -7.54 3.97 1.72
C PRO A 15 -6.79 3.63 0.43
N ARG A 16 -5.50 3.96 0.39
CA ARG A 16 -4.60 3.61 -0.72
C ARG A 16 -4.56 2.09 -0.97
N GLY A 17 -4.57 1.30 0.08
CA GLY A 17 -4.52 -0.15 0.05
C GLY A 17 -4.94 -0.74 1.39
N VAL A 18 -4.82 -2.06 1.52
CA VAL A 18 -5.03 -2.75 2.78
C VAL A 18 -4.01 -2.25 3.80
N GLY A 19 -4.44 -2.04 5.04
CA GLY A 19 -3.61 -1.54 6.13
C GLY A 19 -2.40 -2.44 6.46
N GLY A 20 -1.66 -2.06 7.47
CA GLY A 20 -0.45 -2.77 7.87
C GLY A 20 0.21 -2.12 9.07
N LEU A 21 1.46 -2.46 9.31
CA LEU A 21 2.29 -1.81 10.30
C LEU A 21 2.95 -0.57 9.68
N PHE A 22 2.81 0.55 10.34
CA PHE A 22 3.46 1.80 9.97
C PHE A 22 3.92 2.53 11.23
N PHE A 23 5.17 2.93 11.26
CA PHE A 23 5.75 3.75 12.31
C PHE A 23 6.82 4.67 11.72
N ASP A 24 6.89 5.86 12.27
CA ASP A 24 7.82 6.91 11.92
C ASP A 24 8.32 7.53 13.22
N ASP A 25 9.61 7.86 13.31
CA ASP A 25 10.25 8.40 14.52
C ASP A 25 9.97 7.59 15.80
N LEU A 26 9.91 6.26 15.69
CA LEU A 26 9.61 5.37 16.81
C LEU A 26 10.72 5.43 17.87
N ASN A 27 10.44 6.11 18.98
CA ASN A 27 11.40 6.29 20.08
C ASN A 27 10.77 6.14 21.50
N GLN A 28 9.48 5.84 21.57
CA GLN A 28 8.77 5.76 22.86
C GLN A 28 9.22 4.60 23.77
N TYR A 29 9.87 3.58 23.21
CA TYR A 29 10.35 2.40 23.93
C TYR A 29 11.86 2.41 24.20
N GLY A 30 12.57 3.47 23.78
CA GLY A 30 14.02 3.50 23.76
C GLY A 30 14.63 2.72 22.59
N PHE A 31 15.96 2.81 22.44
CA PHE A 31 16.67 2.25 21.27
C PHE A 31 16.56 0.73 21.18
N ASP A 32 16.87 0.03 22.24
CA ASP A 32 16.99 -1.45 22.23
C ASP A 32 15.64 -2.11 21.91
N ASP A 33 14.56 -1.67 22.53
CA ASP A 33 13.22 -2.22 22.30
C ASP A 33 12.69 -1.82 20.91
N SER A 34 12.93 -0.59 20.46
CA SER A 34 12.54 -0.15 19.11
C SER A 34 13.31 -0.92 18.03
N PHE A 35 14.60 -1.15 18.22
CA PHE A 35 15.43 -1.96 17.32
C PHE A 35 15.01 -3.42 17.34
N GLY A 36 14.71 -3.97 18.52
CA GLY A 36 14.17 -5.31 18.69
C GLY A 36 12.85 -5.53 17.94
N LEU A 37 11.92 -4.58 18.06
CA LEU A 37 10.65 -4.60 17.34
C LEU A 37 10.88 -4.56 15.81
N MET A 38 11.68 -3.62 15.32
CA MET A 38 11.99 -3.51 13.90
C MET A 38 12.63 -4.80 13.35
N SER A 39 13.58 -5.37 14.09
CA SER A 39 14.26 -6.61 13.71
C SER A 39 13.30 -7.80 13.69
N SER A 40 12.40 -7.89 14.67
CA SER A 40 11.37 -8.94 14.73
C SER A 40 10.42 -8.87 13.55
N ILE A 41 9.93 -7.68 13.21
CA ILE A 41 9.06 -7.45 12.04
C ILE A 41 9.79 -7.85 10.75
N GLY A 42 11.03 -7.41 10.57
CA GLY A 42 11.84 -7.75 9.39
C GLY A 42 12.06 -9.26 9.26
N ASN A 43 12.40 -9.94 10.34
CA ASN A 43 12.65 -11.39 10.34
C ASN A 43 11.37 -12.20 10.09
N SER A 44 10.20 -11.73 10.51
CA SER A 44 8.93 -12.42 10.29
C SER A 44 8.40 -12.32 8.86
N PHE A 45 9.00 -11.47 8.00
CA PHE A 45 8.49 -11.21 6.65
C PHE A 45 8.39 -12.46 5.78
N LEU A 46 9.45 -13.26 5.73
CA LEU A 46 9.47 -14.48 4.90
C LEU A 46 8.46 -15.52 5.43
N ASP A 47 8.36 -15.67 6.73
CA ASP A 47 7.42 -16.62 7.36
C ASP A 47 5.97 -16.27 7.06
N ALA A 48 5.65 -14.97 7.00
CA ALA A 48 4.32 -14.49 6.66
C ALA A 48 4.04 -14.53 5.15
N TYR A 49 5.00 -14.10 4.32
CA TYR A 49 4.78 -13.88 2.89
C TYR A 49 4.94 -15.14 2.03
N LEU A 50 5.93 -15.98 2.32
CA LEU A 50 6.23 -17.17 1.52
C LEU A 50 5.05 -18.15 1.41
N PRO A 51 4.31 -18.46 2.49
CA PRO A 51 3.13 -19.32 2.39
C PRO A 51 2.04 -18.74 1.48
N ILE A 52 1.88 -17.41 1.45
CA ILE A 52 0.94 -16.73 0.55
C ILE A 52 1.36 -16.94 -0.91
N VAL A 53 2.64 -16.71 -1.22
CA VAL A 53 3.19 -16.92 -2.56
C VAL A 53 3.02 -18.37 -3.00
N GLN A 54 3.35 -19.34 -2.13
CA GLN A 54 3.23 -20.76 -2.43
C GLN A 54 1.79 -21.15 -2.76
N ARG A 55 0.80 -20.65 -2.05
CA ARG A 55 -0.63 -20.92 -2.31
C ARG A 55 -1.15 -20.25 -3.57
N ARG A 56 -0.58 -19.08 -3.93
CA ARG A 56 -1.15 -18.22 -4.96
C ARG A 56 -0.46 -18.30 -6.32
N LYS A 57 0.83 -18.67 -6.38
CA LYS A 57 1.64 -18.64 -7.62
C LYS A 57 1.11 -19.48 -8.76
N LEU A 58 0.28 -20.49 -8.49
CA LEU A 58 -0.31 -21.37 -9.50
C LEU A 58 -1.77 -21.05 -9.80
N ILE A 59 -2.35 -20.04 -9.16
CA ILE A 59 -3.72 -19.60 -9.46
C ILE A 59 -3.70 -18.90 -10.82
N PRO A 60 -4.52 -19.35 -11.79
CA PRO A 60 -4.63 -18.66 -13.08
C PRO A 60 -5.05 -17.20 -12.91
N TRP A 61 -4.47 -16.35 -13.72
CA TRP A 61 -4.82 -14.93 -13.79
C TRP A 61 -4.81 -14.48 -15.25
N GLY A 62 -5.51 -13.39 -15.55
CA GLY A 62 -5.65 -12.89 -16.90
C GLY A 62 -5.76 -11.36 -16.93
N ASP A 63 -6.31 -10.85 -18.03
CA ASP A 63 -6.44 -9.40 -18.26
C ASP A 63 -7.27 -8.72 -17.18
N ARG A 64 -8.34 -9.38 -16.71
CA ARG A 64 -9.19 -8.82 -15.64
C ARG A 64 -8.39 -8.51 -14.37
N GLU A 65 -7.64 -9.46 -13.86
CA GLU A 65 -6.83 -9.31 -12.66
C GLU A 65 -5.69 -8.30 -12.89
N ARG A 66 -5.11 -8.32 -14.09
CA ARG A 66 -4.05 -7.38 -14.48
C ARG A 66 -4.57 -5.95 -14.55
N GLU A 67 -5.70 -5.71 -15.20
CA GLU A 67 -6.33 -4.40 -15.32
C GLU A 67 -6.71 -3.84 -13.95
N PHE A 68 -7.30 -4.66 -13.09
CA PHE A 68 -7.60 -4.25 -11.72
C PHE A 68 -6.34 -3.96 -10.89
N GLN A 69 -5.29 -4.75 -11.04
CA GLN A 69 -4.00 -4.48 -10.40
C GLN A 69 -3.45 -3.11 -10.82
N LEU A 70 -3.46 -2.80 -12.13
CA LEU A 70 -3.01 -1.51 -12.66
C LEU A 70 -3.85 -0.36 -12.12
N TYR A 71 -5.16 -0.54 -12.05
CA TYR A 71 -6.09 0.43 -11.48
C TYR A 71 -5.79 0.70 -9.98
N ARG A 72 -5.59 -0.34 -9.19
CA ARG A 72 -5.22 -0.18 -7.78
C ARG A 72 -3.81 0.41 -7.58
N ARG A 73 -2.89 0.12 -8.47
CA ARG A 73 -1.56 0.76 -8.48
C ARG A 73 -1.62 2.27 -8.74
N GLY A 74 -2.63 2.74 -9.45
CA GLY A 74 -2.90 4.17 -9.58
C GLY A 74 -3.08 4.87 -8.24
N ARG A 75 -3.69 4.21 -7.25
CA ARG A 75 -3.86 4.73 -5.88
C ARG A 75 -2.53 4.96 -5.18
N TYR A 76 -1.55 4.08 -5.41
CA TYR A 76 -0.20 4.24 -4.89
C TYR A 76 0.48 5.48 -5.49
N VAL A 77 0.36 5.69 -6.80
CA VAL A 77 0.90 6.87 -7.47
C VAL A 77 0.23 8.15 -6.96
N GLU A 78 -1.09 8.16 -6.84
CA GLU A 78 -1.82 9.31 -6.31
C GLU A 78 -1.35 9.68 -4.91
N PHE A 79 -1.20 8.72 -4.00
CA PHE A 79 -0.71 8.99 -2.67
C PHE A 79 0.69 9.60 -2.69
N ASN A 80 1.63 8.96 -3.38
CA ASN A 80 3.02 9.41 -3.38
C ASN A 80 3.21 10.80 -4.01
N LEU A 81 2.48 11.12 -5.07
CA LEU A 81 2.60 12.42 -5.73
C LEU A 81 1.81 13.55 -5.04
N VAL A 82 0.76 13.22 -4.30
CA VAL A 82 -0.14 14.24 -3.72
C VAL A 82 0.04 14.41 -2.22
N TYR A 83 0.31 13.33 -1.49
CA TYR A 83 0.27 13.34 -0.03
C TYR A 83 1.57 12.89 0.65
N ASP A 84 2.45 12.14 -0.03
CA ASP A 84 3.64 11.61 0.60
C ASP A 84 4.65 12.72 0.91
N ARG A 85 4.86 12.98 2.20
CA ARG A 85 5.75 14.06 2.67
C ARG A 85 7.17 13.91 2.16
N GLY A 86 7.70 12.68 2.12
CA GLY A 86 9.04 12.41 1.65
C GLY A 86 9.21 12.69 0.16
N THR A 87 8.27 12.22 -0.66
CA THR A 87 8.25 12.49 -2.11
C THR A 87 8.14 13.99 -2.38
N LEU A 88 7.20 14.66 -1.74
CA LEU A 88 7.00 16.10 -1.92
C LEU A 88 8.23 16.90 -1.49
N PHE A 89 8.81 16.60 -0.34
CA PHE A 89 10.03 17.25 0.13
C PHE A 89 11.20 17.04 -0.86
N GLY A 90 11.42 15.81 -1.30
CA GLY A 90 12.50 15.50 -2.23
C GLY A 90 12.36 16.24 -3.56
N LEU A 91 11.15 16.31 -4.13
CA LEU A 91 10.89 17.02 -5.38
C LEU A 91 11.03 18.55 -5.20
N GLN A 92 10.54 19.10 -4.10
CA GLN A 92 10.59 20.55 -3.82
C GLN A 92 12.00 21.06 -3.50
N THR A 93 12.84 20.23 -2.92
CA THR A 93 14.24 20.59 -2.57
C THR A 93 15.25 20.30 -3.67
N GLY A 94 14.80 19.92 -4.87
CA GLY A 94 15.69 19.63 -5.98
C GLY A 94 16.45 18.31 -5.85
N GLY A 95 15.89 17.36 -5.13
CA GLY A 95 16.43 16.00 -5.03
C GLY A 95 16.47 15.29 -6.38
N ARG A 96 17.23 14.20 -6.46
CA ARG A 96 17.38 13.42 -7.69
C ARG A 96 16.06 12.76 -8.08
N VAL A 97 15.37 13.30 -9.06
CA VAL A 97 14.02 12.91 -9.50
C VAL A 97 13.93 11.42 -9.81
N GLU A 98 14.89 10.89 -10.56
CA GLU A 98 14.91 9.46 -10.93
C GLU A 98 14.95 8.55 -9.70
N SER A 99 15.67 8.95 -8.65
CA SER A 99 15.75 8.18 -7.40
C SER A 99 14.49 8.31 -6.56
N ILE A 100 13.85 9.48 -6.57
CA ILE A 100 12.61 9.72 -5.85
C ILE A 100 11.46 8.94 -6.48
N LEU A 101 11.35 8.97 -7.81
CA LEU A 101 10.24 8.37 -8.55
C LEU A 101 10.46 6.88 -8.90
N MET A 102 11.64 6.32 -8.61
CA MET A 102 11.93 4.90 -8.92
C MET A 102 11.02 3.90 -8.19
N SER A 103 10.40 4.30 -7.08
CA SER A 103 9.47 3.46 -6.33
C SER A 103 8.08 3.38 -6.97
N LEU A 104 7.77 4.29 -7.90
CA LEU A 104 6.48 4.26 -8.58
C LEU A 104 6.41 3.09 -9.58
N PRO A 105 5.24 2.44 -9.68
CA PRO A 105 5.06 1.38 -10.66
C PRO A 105 5.19 1.93 -12.09
N PRO A 106 5.88 1.21 -13.00
CA PRO A 106 6.10 1.67 -14.36
C PRO A 106 4.81 1.76 -15.19
N MET A 107 3.77 1.05 -14.78
CA MET A 107 2.47 1.04 -15.43
C MET A 107 1.36 1.12 -14.39
N VAL A 108 0.40 2.00 -14.63
CA VAL A 108 -0.81 2.19 -13.85
C VAL A 108 -1.98 2.47 -14.78
N ARG A 109 -3.20 2.43 -14.25
CA ARG A 109 -4.42 2.75 -14.98
C ARG A 109 -5.33 3.63 -14.15
N TRP A 110 -5.97 4.59 -14.82
CA TRP A 110 -7.12 5.33 -14.31
C TRP A 110 -8.30 5.08 -15.24
N GLU A 111 -9.48 5.03 -14.66
CA GLU A 111 -10.73 4.86 -15.38
C GLU A 111 -11.77 5.82 -14.81
N TYR A 112 -12.53 6.44 -15.69
CA TYR A 112 -13.56 7.39 -15.30
C TYR A 112 -14.76 6.67 -14.70
N ASP A 113 -15.17 7.06 -13.50
CA ASP A 113 -16.36 6.58 -12.80
C ASP A 113 -16.47 5.04 -12.72
N TRP A 114 -15.32 4.37 -12.58
CA TRP A 114 -15.30 2.92 -12.48
C TRP A 114 -15.76 2.44 -11.11
N HIS A 115 -16.69 1.48 -11.13
CA HIS A 115 -17.18 0.78 -9.95
C HIS A 115 -17.01 -0.74 -10.13
N PRO A 116 -16.64 -1.47 -9.07
CA PRO A 116 -16.51 -2.92 -9.16
C PRO A 116 -17.88 -3.57 -9.40
N PRO A 117 -17.95 -4.61 -10.24
CA PRO A 117 -19.17 -5.39 -10.39
C PRO A 117 -19.63 -5.97 -9.03
N LYS A 118 -20.91 -5.95 -8.76
CA LYS A 118 -21.47 -6.51 -7.52
C LYS A 118 -21.07 -7.97 -7.35
N ASN A 119 -20.71 -8.35 -6.14
CA ASN A 119 -20.28 -9.70 -5.77
C ASN A 119 -19.00 -10.19 -6.51
N SER A 120 -18.21 -9.27 -7.04
CA SER A 120 -16.90 -9.59 -7.62
C SER A 120 -15.80 -9.59 -6.55
N PRO A 121 -14.65 -10.25 -6.80
CA PRO A 121 -13.47 -10.11 -5.93
C PRO A 121 -12.98 -8.67 -5.79
N GLU A 122 -13.19 -7.85 -6.81
CA GLU A 122 -12.89 -6.41 -6.76
C GLU A 122 -13.81 -5.69 -5.76
N ALA A 123 -15.11 -6.01 -5.76
CA ALA A 123 -16.05 -5.46 -4.78
C ALA A 123 -15.69 -5.92 -3.36
N GLU A 124 -15.31 -7.18 -3.18
CA GLU A 124 -14.86 -7.71 -1.88
C GLU A 124 -13.65 -6.94 -1.33
N LEU A 125 -12.71 -6.52 -2.20
CA LEU A 125 -11.60 -5.67 -1.77
C LEU A 125 -12.10 -4.37 -1.12
N TYR A 126 -13.09 -3.71 -1.72
CA TYR A 126 -13.64 -2.44 -1.20
C TYR A 126 -14.51 -2.64 0.04
N ASP A 127 -15.38 -3.64 0.00
CA ASP A 127 -16.39 -3.83 1.05
C ASP A 127 -15.80 -4.46 2.32
N VAL A 128 -14.69 -5.20 2.17
CA VAL A 128 -14.13 -6.02 3.25
C VAL A 128 -12.72 -5.59 3.61
N TYR A 129 -11.79 -5.58 2.67
CA TYR A 129 -10.36 -5.46 2.98
C TYR A 129 -9.85 -4.03 3.08
N LEU A 130 -10.47 -3.09 2.42
CA LEU A 130 -10.15 -1.66 2.54
C LEU A 130 -10.87 -0.98 3.72
N GLN A 131 -11.76 -1.69 4.39
CA GLN A 131 -12.41 -1.17 5.60
C GLN A 131 -11.44 -1.23 6.79
N HIS A 132 -11.49 -0.20 7.62
CA HIS A 132 -10.72 -0.21 8.88
C HIS A 132 -11.12 -1.43 9.73
N ARG A 133 -10.12 -2.13 10.24
CA ARG A 133 -10.30 -3.30 11.10
C ARG A 133 -9.45 -3.16 12.35
N ASP A 134 -10.00 -3.58 13.45
CA ASP A 134 -9.24 -3.87 14.65
C ASP A 134 -8.62 -5.27 14.50
N TRP A 135 -7.29 -5.33 14.47
CA TRP A 135 -6.53 -6.57 14.27
C TRP A 135 -6.08 -7.22 15.58
N ILE A 136 -6.32 -6.57 16.74
CA ILE A 136 -5.94 -7.00 18.08
C ILE A 136 -7.09 -6.85 19.07
#